data_49a36bd7d0cc946beff30c58d6f42a45
#
_entry.id   49a36bd7d0cc946beff30c58d6f42a45
#
_cell.length_a   1.000
_cell.length_b   1.000
_cell.length_c   1.000
_cell.angle_alpha   90.00
_cell.angle_beta   90.00
_cell.angle_gamma   90.00
#
_symmetry.space_group_name_H-M   'P 1'
#
loop_
_entity.id
_entity.type
_entity.pdbx_description
1 polymer ?
#
loop_
_entity_poly.entity_id
_entity_poly.type
_entity_poly.pdbx_seq_one_letter_code
_entity_poly.pdbx_strand_id
1 'polypeptide(L)'
;MTTENLRLIYTLLCDDVRIEMGNKISLMGIFQNIMVEKLPIALIKFAVVNHWSGQGNHDTEVRILSPDRANLVVTSQPTRIELPPGGFSDNVSFFVNVVFPTPGTYWVQTLADTQILEEFPLIVTDAGNVGEINAPEEISETVN
;
A
#
# COMPACT_ATOMS: atom_id res chain seq x y z
N MET A 1 1.39 22.36 -12.17
CA MET A 1 1.17 21.15 -11.51
C MET A 1 1.22 21.27 -10.05
N THR A 2 0.22 20.77 -9.43
CA THR A 2 0.11 20.92 -8.01
C THR A 2 1.12 20.10 -7.24
N THR A 3 1.75 19.11 -7.89
CA THR A 3 2.69 18.23 -7.22
C THR A 3 4.13 18.58 -7.48
N GLU A 4 4.37 19.76 -8.06
CA GLU A 4 5.69 20.13 -8.48
C GLU A 4 6.68 20.18 -7.33
N ASN A 5 6.26 20.49 -6.11
CA ASN A 5 7.13 20.57 -4.96
C ASN A 5 6.94 19.40 -4.00
N LEU A 6 6.47 18.29 -4.52
CA LEU A 6 6.16 17.12 -3.70
C LEU A 6 6.75 15.88 -4.34
N ARG A 7 7.46 15.09 -3.56
CA ARG A 7 8.02 13.83 -4.01
C ARG A 7 7.56 12.71 -3.12
N LEU A 8 7.13 11.63 -3.73
CA LEU A 8 6.83 10.40 -3.02
C LEU A 8 8.13 9.60 -2.97
N ILE A 9 8.66 9.41 -1.77
CA ILE A 9 9.91 8.69 -1.60
C ILE A 9 9.67 7.19 -1.64
N TYR A 10 8.65 6.72 -0.92
CA TYR A 10 8.28 5.32 -0.98
C TYR A 10 6.83 5.12 -0.54
N THR A 11 6.28 4.00 -0.97
CA THR A 11 5.00 3.49 -0.51
C THR A 11 5.23 2.05 -0.09
N LEU A 12 4.82 1.70 1.11
CA LEU A 12 4.97 0.34 1.62
C LEU A 12 3.64 -0.14 2.17
N LEU A 13 3.36 -1.42 1.96
CA LEU A 13 2.21 -2.07 2.58
C LEU A 13 2.70 -2.92 3.73
N CYS A 14 1.97 -2.92 4.82
CA CYS A 14 2.35 -3.70 5.99
C CYS A 14 1.12 -4.09 6.79
N ASP A 15 1.31 -5.03 7.70
CA ASP A 15 0.21 -5.48 8.54
C ASP A 15 -0.19 -4.45 9.57
N ASP A 16 0.77 -3.75 10.12
CA ASP A 16 0.47 -2.78 11.18
C ASP A 16 1.58 -1.74 11.28
N VAL A 17 1.27 -0.63 11.94
CA VAL A 17 2.19 0.48 12.13
C VAL A 17 2.11 0.92 13.58
N ARG A 18 3.24 1.16 14.19
CA ARG A 18 3.31 1.72 15.54
C ARG A 18 4.03 3.04 15.52
N ILE A 19 3.55 3.94 16.36
CA ILE A 19 4.21 5.21 16.58
C ILE A 19 5.09 5.04 17.81
N GLU A 20 6.38 5.24 17.66
CA GLU A 20 7.34 5.08 18.73
C GLU A 20 7.68 6.42 19.35
N MET A 21 8.43 6.40 20.42
CA MET A 21 8.88 7.63 21.03
C MET A 21 9.80 8.37 20.06
N GLY A 22 9.71 9.69 20.08
CA GLY A 22 10.55 10.50 19.21
C GLY A 22 10.04 10.62 17.79
N ASN A 23 8.73 10.41 17.61
CA ASN A 23 8.09 10.54 16.29
C ASN A 23 8.62 9.57 15.26
N LYS A 24 9.09 8.42 15.71
CA LYS A 24 9.52 7.36 14.81
C LYS A 24 8.36 6.42 14.57
N ILE A 25 8.37 5.73 13.44
CA ILE A 25 7.35 4.72 13.19
C ILE A 25 8.02 3.39 12.95
N SER A 26 7.31 2.34 13.34
CA SER A 26 7.73 0.96 13.09
C SER A 26 6.67 0.30 12.23
N LEU A 27 7.11 -0.33 11.15
CA LEU A 27 6.22 -1.03 10.25
C LEU A 27 6.38 -2.52 10.47
N MET A 28 5.27 -3.19 10.72
CA MET A 28 5.31 -4.63 11.02
C MET A 28 4.68 -5.39 9.87
N GLY A 29 5.41 -6.42 9.39
CA GLY A 29 4.89 -7.28 8.34
C GLY A 29 4.78 -6.59 7.01
N ILE A 30 5.87 -6.05 6.50
CA ILE A 30 5.88 -5.41 5.17
C ILE A 30 5.69 -6.51 4.13
N PHE A 31 4.77 -6.28 3.20
CA PHE A 31 4.48 -7.29 2.19
C PHE A 31 4.29 -6.66 0.81
N GLN A 32 4.47 -7.44 -0.22
CA GLN A 32 4.27 -7.07 -1.60
C GLN A 32 3.31 -8.00 -2.29
N ASN A 33 3.06 -9.15 -1.70
CA ASN A 33 2.17 -10.17 -2.23
C ASN A 33 1.24 -10.61 -1.14
N ILE A 34 0.03 -10.97 -1.52
CA ILE A 34 -0.94 -11.57 -0.61
C ILE A 34 -1.13 -13.01 -1.05
N MET A 35 -0.81 -13.93 -0.15
CA MET A 35 -0.90 -15.33 -0.45
C MET A 35 -1.81 -15.98 0.58
N VAL A 36 -2.93 -16.54 0.14
CA VAL A 36 -3.93 -17.08 1.02
C VAL A 36 -4.31 -18.47 0.58
N GLU A 37 -4.99 -19.23 1.44
CA GLU A 37 -5.40 -20.56 1.09
C GLU A 37 -6.51 -20.57 0.08
N LYS A 38 -7.37 -19.57 0.13
CA LYS A 38 -8.58 -19.61 -0.67
C LYS A 38 -9.09 -18.21 -0.87
N LEU A 39 -9.61 -17.95 -2.05
CA LEU A 39 -10.26 -16.69 -2.38
C LEU A 39 -11.75 -16.92 -2.58
N PRO A 40 -12.59 -15.94 -2.31
CA PRO A 40 -12.25 -14.58 -1.89
C PRO A 40 -11.78 -14.53 -0.46
N ILE A 41 -10.99 -13.52 -0.14
CA ILE A 41 -10.49 -13.30 1.21
C ILE A 41 -10.74 -11.86 1.62
N ALA A 42 -11.12 -11.68 2.87
CA ALA A 42 -11.21 -10.34 3.44
C ALA A 42 -10.03 -10.17 4.37
N LEU A 43 -9.16 -9.24 4.07
CA LEU A 43 -8.09 -8.89 4.99
C LEU A 43 -8.66 -8.02 6.08
N ILE A 44 -8.48 -8.44 7.32
CA ILE A 44 -9.10 -7.74 8.43
C ILE A 44 -8.52 -6.34 8.55
N LYS A 45 -7.21 -6.21 8.39
CA LYS A 45 -6.55 -4.92 8.53
C LYS A 45 -5.20 -4.95 7.84
N PHE A 46 -4.86 -3.89 7.17
CA PHE A 46 -3.50 -3.63 6.70
C PHE A 46 -3.32 -2.14 6.53
N ALA A 47 -2.11 -1.71 6.32
CA ALA A 47 -1.80 -0.29 6.20
C ALA A 47 -0.96 -0.04 4.96
N VAL A 48 -1.15 1.15 4.40
CA VAL A 48 -0.29 1.67 3.33
C VAL A 48 0.39 2.90 3.89
N VAL A 49 1.72 2.91 3.85
CA VAL A 49 2.52 3.99 4.40
C VAL A 49 3.22 4.70 3.27
N ASN A 50 3.01 6.00 3.18
CA ASN A 50 3.66 6.84 2.19
C ASN A 50 4.63 7.78 2.90
N HIS A 51 5.83 7.90 2.34
CA HIS A 51 6.84 8.81 2.86
C HIS A 51 7.07 9.89 1.81
N TRP A 52 6.87 11.13 2.22
CA TRP A 52 6.87 12.28 1.31
C TRP A 52 7.99 13.23 1.64
N SER A 53 8.52 13.92 0.63
CA SER A 53 9.40 15.05 0.86
C SER A 53 8.94 16.20 -0.03
N GLY A 54 9.31 17.41 0.36
CA GLY A 54 8.95 18.58 -0.41
C GLY A 54 8.51 19.72 0.46
N GLN A 55 7.51 20.45 -0.01
CA GLN A 55 6.98 21.58 0.76
C GLN A 55 5.54 21.81 0.37
N GLY A 56 4.83 22.48 1.26
CA GLY A 56 3.47 22.91 1.01
C GLY A 56 2.45 21.95 1.58
N ASN A 57 1.20 22.22 1.29
CA ASN A 57 0.07 21.46 1.77
C ASN A 57 -0.49 20.67 0.60
N HIS A 58 -0.70 19.39 0.80
CA HIS A 58 -1.16 18.52 -0.27
C HIS A 58 -2.18 17.54 0.26
N ASP A 59 -3.16 17.20 -0.57
CA ASP A 59 -4.15 16.19 -0.24
C ASP A 59 -3.73 14.88 -0.88
N THR A 60 -3.61 13.83 -0.09
CA THR A 60 -3.11 12.55 -0.56
C THR A 60 -4.16 11.47 -0.41
N GLU A 61 -4.12 10.49 -1.31
CA GLU A 61 -5.03 9.35 -1.29
C GLU A 61 -4.31 8.10 -1.75
N VAL A 62 -4.84 6.96 -1.34
CA VAL A 62 -4.39 5.66 -1.83
C VAL A 62 -5.61 4.92 -2.36
N ARG A 63 -5.46 4.29 -3.52
CA ARG A 63 -6.49 3.45 -4.12
C ARG A 63 -5.93 2.12 -4.50
N ILE A 64 -6.76 1.10 -4.45
CA ILE A 64 -6.40 -0.22 -4.96
C ILE A 64 -7.44 -0.60 -5.99
N LEU A 65 -6.98 -0.91 -7.21
CA LEU A 65 -7.85 -1.27 -8.31
C LEU A 65 -7.78 -2.77 -8.58
N SER A 66 -8.86 -3.31 -9.11
CA SER A 66 -8.92 -4.70 -9.53
C SER A 66 -7.92 -4.98 -10.66
N PRO A 67 -7.64 -6.26 -10.94
CA PRO A 67 -6.67 -6.59 -12.00
C PRO A 67 -7.00 -5.99 -13.35
N ASP A 68 -8.29 -5.92 -13.71
CA ASP A 68 -8.68 -5.32 -14.99
C ASP A 68 -8.79 -3.81 -14.89
N ARG A 69 -8.52 -3.22 -13.72
CA ARG A 69 -8.60 -1.78 -13.45
C ARG A 69 -10.01 -1.22 -13.58
N ALA A 70 -11.01 -2.08 -13.71
CA ALA A 70 -12.37 -1.63 -13.91
C ALA A 70 -13.09 -1.32 -12.60
N ASN A 71 -12.62 -1.88 -11.51
CA ASN A 71 -13.28 -1.73 -10.22
C ASN A 71 -12.32 -1.20 -9.18
N LEU A 72 -12.87 -0.33 -8.33
CA LEU A 72 -12.14 0.17 -7.19
C LEU A 72 -12.34 -0.82 -6.05
N VAL A 73 -11.28 -1.42 -5.57
CA VAL A 73 -11.35 -2.35 -4.45
C VAL A 73 -11.52 -1.57 -3.16
N VAL A 74 -10.70 -0.55 -2.99
CA VAL A 74 -10.78 0.29 -1.80
C VAL A 74 -10.07 1.61 -2.07
N THR A 75 -10.50 2.65 -1.38
CA THR A 75 -9.84 3.95 -1.44
C THR A 75 -9.77 4.51 -0.02
N SER A 76 -8.69 5.22 0.26
CA SER A 76 -8.57 5.90 1.54
C SER A 76 -9.36 7.20 1.52
N GLN A 77 -9.61 7.74 2.70
CA GLN A 77 -10.07 9.11 2.80
C GLN A 77 -8.93 10.04 2.41
N PRO A 78 -9.21 11.15 1.75
CA PRO A 78 -8.14 12.11 1.48
C PRO A 78 -7.53 12.60 2.79
N THR A 79 -6.21 12.63 2.82
CA THR A 79 -5.47 13.05 4.01
C THR A 79 -4.56 14.19 3.63
N ARG A 80 -4.62 15.27 4.39
CA ARG A 80 -3.76 16.42 4.13
C ARG A 80 -2.42 16.24 4.82
N ILE A 81 -1.35 16.49 4.08
CA ILE A 81 -0.01 16.57 4.66
C ILE A 81 0.48 18.01 4.52
N GLU A 82 1.26 18.44 5.51
CA GLU A 82 1.80 19.78 5.55
C GLU A 82 3.29 19.67 5.72
N LEU A 83 4.03 20.22 4.77
CA LEU A 83 5.47 20.10 4.72
C LEU A 83 6.12 21.49 4.76
N PRO A 84 7.00 21.73 5.72
CA PRO A 84 7.83 22.92 5.64
C PRO A 84 8.82 22.75 4.50
N PRO A 85 9.44 23.84 4.02
CA PRO A 85 10.41 23.72 2.92
C PRO A 85 11.48 22.69 3.25
N GLY A 86 11.67 21.74 2.33
CA GLY A 86 12.64 20.66 2.52
C GLY A 86 12.22 19.66 3.56
N GLY A 87 10.95 19.63 3.92
CA GLY A 87 10.47 18.75 4.98
C GLY A 87 10.12 17.35 4.52
N PHE A 88 9.83 16.51 5.48
CA PHE A 88 9.40 15.13 5.26
C PHE A 88 8.12 14.89 6.04
N SER A 89 7.30 13.99 5.55
CA SER A 89 6.09 13.60 6.25
C SER A 89 5.74 12.17 5.87
N ASP A 90 5.22 11.44 6.84
CA ASP A 90 4.68 10.12 6.60
C ASP A 90 3.18 10.19 6.76
N ASN A 91 2.45 9.51 5.89
CA ASN A 91 1.06 9.29 6.19
C ASN A 91 0.72 7.82 6.06
N VAL A 92 -0.17 7.40 6.93
CA VAL A 92 -0.55 6.00 7.07
C VAL A 92 -2.03 5.89 6.79
N SER A 93 -2.39 5.05 5.83
CA SER A 93 -3.79 4.76 5.54
C SER A 93 -4.07 3.35 6.02
N PHE A 94 -4.98 3.22 6.98
CA PHE A 94 -5.40 1.91 7.46
C PHE A 94 -6.65 1.48 6.72
N PHE A 95 -6.64 0.24 6.27
CA PHE A 95 -7.79 -0.35 5.59
C PHE A 95 -8.26 -1.55 6.40
N VAL A 96 -9.58 -1.70 6.53
CA VAL A 96 -10.16 -2.80 7.28
C VAL A 96 -11.16 -3.55 6.42
N ASN A 97 -11.18 -4.85 6.57
CA ASN A 97 -12.16 -5.73 5.90
C ASN A 97 -12.19 -5.53 4.40
N VAL A 98 -11.02 -5.49 3.79
CA VAL A 98 -10.91 -5.30 2.34
C VAL A 98 -10.98 -6.66 1.68
N VAL A 99 -11.88 -6.80 0.71
CA VAL A 99 -12.10 -8.08 0.04
C VAL A 99 -11.35 -8.14 -1.27
N PHE A 100 -10.56 -9.20 -1.44
CA PHE A 100 -9.88 -9.50 -2.69
C PHE A 100 -10.58 -10.73 -3.27
N PRO A 101 -11.41 -10.57 -4.29
CA PRO A 101 -12.27 -11.67 -4.75
C PRO A 101 -11.57 -12.73 -5.59
N THR A 102 -10.56 -12.34 -6.36
CA THR A 102 -9.94 -13.24 -7.33
C THR A 102 -8.44 -13.10 -7.29
N PRO A 103 -7.70 -14.12 -7.75
CA PRO A 103 -6.26 -13.96 -7.87
C PRO A 103 -5.93 -13.03 -9.03
N GLY A 104 -4.77 -12.43 -8.98
CA GLY A 104 -4.30 -11.56 -10.04
C GLY A 104 -3.44 -10.45 -9.51
N THR A 105 -3.13 -9.52 -10.39
CA THR A 105 -2.31 -8.36 -10.07
C THR A 105 -3.24 -7.18 -9.85
N TYR A 106 -3.32 -6.73 -8.62
CA TYR A 106 -4.07 -5.53 -8.26
C TYR A 106 -3.13 -4.34 -8.34
N TRP A 107 -3.69 -3.15 -8.47
CA TRP A 107 -2.88 -1.96 -8.69
C TRP A 107 -3.06 -0.98 -7.55
N VAL A 108 -1.95 -0.69 -6.85
CA VAL A 108 -1.96 0.25 -5.75
C VAL A 108 -1.51 1.60 -6.29
N GLN A 109 -2.39 2.59 -6.17
CA GLN A 109 -2.12 3.93 -6.69
C GLN A 109 -2.03 4.90 -5.53
N THR A 110 -1.01 5.75 -5.57
CA THR A 110 -0.87 6.85 -4.62
C THR A 110 -1.10 8.14 -5.38
N LEU A 111 -2.01 8.96 -4.88
CA LEU A 111 -2.37 10.21 -5.51
C LEU A 111 -2.02 11.38 -4.60
N ALA A 112 -1.67 12.48 -5.21
CA ALA A 112 -1.54 13.74 -4.50
C ALA A 112 -2.22 14.81 -5.34
N ASP A 113 -3.04 15.60 -4.68
CA ASP A 113 -3.80 16.70 -5.32
C ASP A 113 -4.53 16.18 -6.55
N THR A 114 -5.14 15.00 -6.40
CA THR A 114 -5.94 14.28 -7.39
C THR A 114 -5.16 13.71 -8.57
N GLN A 115 -3.83 13.76 -8.52
CA GLN A 115 -3.00 13.21 -9.60
C GLN A 115 -2.31 11.94 -9.13
N ILE A 116 -2.28 10.93 -10.01
CA ILE A 116 -1.62 9.68 -9.69
C ILE A 116 -0.12 9.90 -9.81
N LEU A 117 0.60 9.73 -8.70
CA LEU A 117 2.04 9.89 -8.70
C LEU A 117 2.77 8.57 -8.87
N GLU A 118 2.17 7.51 -8.38
CA GLU A 118 2.85 6.22 -8.41
C GLU A 118 1.83 5.11 -8.50
N GLU A 119 2.20 4.03 -9.15
CA GLU A 119 1.36 2.85 -9.24
C GLU A 119 2.25 1.64 -9.18
N PHE A 120 1.89 0.65 -8.38
CA PHE A 120 2.68 -0.58 -8.35
C PHE A 120 1.77 -1.78 -8.16
N PRO A 121 2.27 -2.97 -8.53
CA PRO A 121 1.45 -4.17 -8.48
C PRO A 121 1.39 -4.75 -7.07
N LEU A 122 0.23 -5.29 -6.73
CA LEU A 122 0.04 -6.11 -5.55
C LEU A 122 -0.50 -7.45 -6.04
N ILE A 123 0.29 -8.48 -5.89
CA ILE A 123 -0.05 -9.78 -6.46
C ILE A 123 -0.79 -10.59 -5.41
N VAL A 124 -1.97 -11.09 -5.79
CA VAL A 124 -2.80 -11.89 -4.91
C VAL A 124 -2.91 -13.29 -5.50
N THR A 125 -2.54 -14.29 -4.71
CA THR A 125 -2.64 -15.69 -5.16
C THR A 125 -3.27 -16.54 -4.07
N ASP A 126 -3.81 -17.67 -4.47
CA ASP A 126 -4.35 -18.63 -3.51
C ASP A 126 -3.59 -19.95 -3.63
N ALA A 127 -3.89 -20.89 -2.75
CA ALA A 127 -3.14 -22.12 -2.65
C ALA A 127 -3.17 -22.95 -3.93
N GLY A 128 -4.26 -22.90 -4.67
CA GLY A 128 -4.34 -23.61 -5.92
C GLY A 128 -3.38 -23.08 -6.96
N ASN A 129 -3.15 -21.77 -6.94
CA ASN A 129 -2.20 -21.17 -7.88
C ASN A 129 -0.78 -21.25 -7.39
N VAL A 130 -0.59 -21.24 -6.09
CA VAL A 130 0.75 -21.32 -5.53
C VAL A 130 1.44 -22.60 -5.94
N GLY A 131 0.73 -23.71 -5.96
CA GLY A 131 1.32 -24.95 -6.36
C GLY A 131 1.86 -24.94 -7.76
N GLU A 132 1.25 -24.18 -8.63
CA GLU A 132 1.70 -24.09 -9.99
C GLU A 132 2.92 -23.22 -10.14
N ILE A 133 3.04 -22.23 -9.31
CA ILE A 133 4.17 -21.37 -9.39
C ILE A 133 5.40 -22.01 -8.82
N ASN A 134 5.29 -22.98 -7.97
CA ASN A 134 6.42 -23.61 -7.44
C ASN A 134 7.27 -22.74 -6.70
N ALA A 135 6.79 -22.08 -5.97
CA ALA A 135 7.48 -21.10 -5.24
C ALA A 135 8.68 -21.51 -4.58
N PRO A 136 9.45 -21.18 -4.43
CA PRO A 136 10.58 -21.57 -3.78
C PRO A 136 10.68 -21.33 -2.40
N GLU A 137 10.32 -21.24 -2.50
CA GLU A 137 10.43 -21.10 -1.63
C GLU A 137 10.72 -20.61 -0.82
N GLU A 138 10.75 -20.55 -0.68
CA GLU A 138 10.96 -20.19 0.07
C GLU A 138 11.39 -19.52 0.63
N ILE A 139 11.39 -19.08 0.65
CA ILE A 139 11.82 -18.47 1.19
C ILE A 139 11.56 -18.14 2.05
N SER A 140 11.29 -18.11 2.20
CA SER A 140 11.08 -18.03 2.92
C SER A 140 10.98 -18.22 3.78
N GLU A 141 10.80 -18.75 3.80
CA GLU A 141 10.86 -19.00 4.71
C GLU A 141 11.63 -18.89 5.36
N THR A 142 12.00 -18.70 5.07
CA THR A 142 12.81 -18.51 5.59
C THR A 142 13.07 -17.69 6.26
N VAL A 143 12.86 -17.20 6.34
CA VAL A 143 13.03 -16.53 6.99
C VAL A 143 12.66 -16.39 7.83
N ASN A 144 12.34 -16.60 8.02
CA ASN A 144 11.99 -16.71 8.67
C ASN A 144 12.04 -16.68 9.07
#